data_fd6f8b42c0c94494a74afe25cbeaf2ac
#
_entry.id   fd6f8b42c0c94494a74afe25cbeaf2ac
#
_cell.length_a   1.000
_cell.length_b   1.000
_cell.length_c   1.000
_cell.angle_alpha   90.00
_cell.angle_beta   90.00
_cell.angle_gamma   90.00
#
_symmetry.space_group_name_H-M   'P 1'
#
loop_
_entity.id
_entity.type
_entity.pdbx_description
1 polymer ?
#
loop_
_entity_poly.entity_id
_entity_poly.type
_entity_poly.pdbx_seq_one_letter_code
_entity_poly.pdbx_strand_id
1 'polypeptide(L)'
;VKVLFRAFNQWLNEDWGYNYKDTIFAAPYISLCDVDFAVEELKSALDNNARVVCMRPAAVLTGDGYKSPADPLFDPFWNLLNESGIPLVIHAGDSGYSSQGYAEDGFGANFGGGASYSPSIKAFNIERAALDWLMTMSLQKMYERFSNLRIVSVENGSSFLPDLFRKLPQQKNKLMGWFKEDPLELFKQHVWINPFWEDDPYEVADLMGAERVVFGSDWPHIEGMPAPLDYVMELKEFSVEDQKKILLDNAVELNQPQPIR
;
A
#
# COMPACT_ATOMS: atom_id res chain seq x y z
N VAL A 1 12.58 -1.83 18.25
CA VAL A 1 11.87 -1.74 16.96
C VAL A 1 12.86 -1.44 15.84
N LYS A 2 13.57 -0.28 15.81
CA LYS A 2 14.51 0.12 14.72
C LYS A 2 15.54 -0.97 14.38
N VAL A 3 16.19 -1.56 15.39
CA VAL A 3 17.19 -2.63 15.21
C VAL A 3 16.60 -3.85 14.48
N LEU A 4 15.35 -4.22 14.81
CA LEU A 4 14.69 -5.36 14.18
C LEU A 4 14.38 -5.09 12.69
N PHE A 5 13.85 -3.90 12.36
CA PHE A 5 13.59 -3.55 10.97
C PHE A 5 14.87 -3.45 10.15
N ARG A 6 15.93 -2.84 10.70
CA ARG A 6 17.24 -2.81 10.03
C ARG A 6 17.79 -4.21 9.79
N ALA A 7 17.74 -5.08 10.79
CA ALA A 7 18.20 -6.47 10.66
C ALA A 7 17.38 -7.23 9.60
N PHE A 8 16.06 -7.03 9.56
CA PHE A 8 15.19 -7.63 8.54
C PHE A 8 15.56 -7.14 7.13
N ASN A 9 15.69 -5.82 6.95
CA ASN A 9 16.05 -5.24 5.67
C ASN A 9 17.46 -5.70 5.20
N GLN A 10 18.42 -5.76 6.12
CA GLN A 10 19.76 -6.31 5.81
C GLN A 10 19.68 -7.76 5.38
N TRP A 11 19.01 -8.62 6.15
CA TRP A 11 18.81 -10.02 5.78
C TRP A 11 18.14 -10.16 4.40
N LEU A 12 17.08 -9.38 4.15
CA LEU A 12 16.38 -9.39 2.87
C LEU A 12 17.30 -9.02 1.71
N ASN A 13 18.17 -8.02 1.90
CA ASN A 13 19.14 -7.62 0.89
C ASN A 13 20.28 -8.65 0.70
N GLU A 14 20.77 -9.26 1.78
CA GLU A 14 21.86 -10.23 1.75
C GLU A 14 21.44 -11.56 1.09
N ASP A 15 20.25 -12.07 1.44
CA ASP A 15 19.78 -13.38 0.99
C ASP A 15 19.04 -13.34 -0.37
N TRP A 16 18.31 -12.25 -0.65
CA TRP A 16 17.47 -12.13 -1.85
C TRP A 16 17.92 -11.03 -2.81
N GLY A 17 18.51 -9.96 -2.27
CA GLY A 17 18.68 -8.70 -2.99
C GLY A 17 17.35 -7.96 -3.21
N TYR A 18 17.42 -6.63 -3.32
CA TYR A 18 16.19 -5.84 -3.59
C TYR A 18 15.77 -5.88 -5.06
N ASN A 19 16.66 -6.27 -5.94
CA ASN A 19 16.38 -6.39 -7.37
C ASN A 19 17.15 -7.60 -7.96
N TYR A 20 16.41 -8.66 -8.22
CA TYR A 20 16.99 -9.82 -8.90
C TYR A 20 16.70 -9.77 -10.39
N LYS A 21 17.69 -9.38 -11.17
CA LYS A 21 17.68 -9.38 -12.66
C LYS A 21 16.51 -8.57 -13.28
N ASP A 22 16.11 -7.49 -12.62
CA ASP A 22 14.94 -6.68 -13.03
C ASP A 22 13.66 -7.49 -13.25
N THR A 23 13.48 -8.58 -12.50
CA THR A 23 12.34 -9.50 -12.60
C THR A 23 11.67 -9.74 -11.26
N ILE A 24 12.44 -9.87 -10.18
CA ILE A 24 11.92 -10.07 -8.82
C ILE A 24 12.42 -8.91 -7.96
N PHE A 25 11.49 -8.25 -7.29
CA PHE A 25 11.77 -7.09 -6.46
C PHE A 25 11.33 -7.36 -5.03
N ALA A 26 12.31 -7.40 -4.12
CA ALA A 26 12.00 -7.47 -2.70
C ALA A 26 11.70 -6.06 -2.16
N ALA A 27 10.70 -5.96 -1.28
CA ALA A 27 10.25 -4.71 -0.71
C ALA A 27 10.76 -4.53 0.73
N PRO A 28 11.85 -3.78 0.97
CA PRO A 28 12.30 -3.50 2.32
C PRO A 28 11.22 -2.72 3.10
N TYR A 29 11.08 -3.06 4.37
CA TYR A 29 10.09 -2.46 5.24
C TYR A 29 10.60 -1.14 5.83
N ILE A 30 9.83 -0.08 5.68
CA ILE A 30 10.13 1.24 6.25
C ILE A 30 9.14 1.57 7.38
N SER A 31 9.68 2.01 8.51
CA SER A 31 8.90 2.49 9.65
C SER A 31 9.17 3.97 9.91
N LEU A 32 8.10 4.76 9.97
CA LEU A 32 8.19 6.19 10.30
C LEU A 32 8.30 6.46 11.82
N CYS A 33 8.48 5.44 12.67
CA CYS A 33 8.57 5.63 14.12
C CYS A 33 9.66 6.61 14.57
N ASP A 34 10.64 6.84 13.72
CA ASP A 34 11.71 7.83 13.84
C ASP A 34 12.07 8.28 12.41
N VAL A 35 11.98 9.58 12.15
CA VAL A 35 12.12 10.11 10.79
C VAL A 35 13.54 9.97 10.24
N ASP A 36 14.55 10.19 11.07
CA ASP A 36 15.95 10.08 10.64
C ASP A 36 16.26 8.62 10.27
N PHE A 37 15.80 7.68 11.09
CA PHE A 37 15.89 6.25 10.79
C PHE A 37 15.19 5.88 9.49
N ALA A 38 13.97 6.39 9.25
CA ALA A 38 13.23 6.11 8.03
C ALA A 38 13.95 6.63 6.77
N VAL A 39 14.55 7.82 6.86
CA VAL A 39 15.36 8.40 5.77
C VAL A 39 16.63 7.59 5.54
N GLU A 40 17.31 7.14 6.59
CA GLU A 40 18.51 6.28 6.47
C GLU A 40 18.16 4.94 5.79
N GLU A 41 17.09 4.28 6.23
CA GLU A 41 16.66 3.00 5.64
C GLU A 41 16.22 3.17 4.17
N LEU A 42 15.51 4.25 3.83
CA LEU A 42 15.16 4.52 2.43
C LEU A 42 16.40 4.78 1.57
N LYS A 43 17.36 5.57 2.06
CA LYS A 43 18.64 5.78 1.36
C LYS A 43 19.37 4.47 1.13
N SER A 44 19.48 3.65 2.18
CA SER A 44 20.11 2.33 2.08
C SER A 44 19.40 1.44 1.06
N ALA A 45 18.07 1.46 1.03
CA ALA A 45 17.29 0.70 0.05
C ALA A 45 17.59 1.18 -1.40
N LEU A 46 17.60 2.50 -1.63
CA LEU A 46 17.90 3.09 -2.92
C LEU A 46 19.34 2.78 -3.39
N ASP A 47 20.32 2.89 -2.49
CA ASP A 47 21.73 2.59 -2.76
C ASP A 47 21.94 1.11 -3.12
N ASN A 48 21.08 0.22 -2.64
CA ASN A 48 21.03 -1.20 -2.97
C ASN A 48 20.03 -1.55 -4.07
N ASN A 49 19.63 -0.57 -4.89
CA ASN A 49 18.82 -0.75 -6.09
C ASN A 49 17.38 -1.27 -5.80
N ALA A 50 16.80 -0.92 -4.65
CA ALA A 50 15.39 -1.18 -4.39
C ALA A 50 14.50 -0.47 -5.42
N ARG A 51 13.48 -1.16 -5.88
CA ARG A 51 12.48 -0.67 -6.85
C ARG A 51 11.13 -0.39 -6.19
N VAL A 52 10.98 -0.77 -4.95
CA VAL A 52 9.76 -0.66 -4.16
C VAL A 52 10.15 -0.65 -2.68
N VAL A 53 9.38 0.01 -1.86
CA VAL A 53 9.46 -0.10 -0.38
C VAL A 53 8.08 -0.38 0.18
N CYS A 54 8.03 -0.89 1.41
CA CYS A 54 6.77 -1.31 2.03
C CYS A 54 6.59 -0.68 3.41
N MET A 55 5.34 -0.36 3.76
CA MET A 55 4.92 -0.04 5.13
C MET A 55 3.48 -0.54 5.37
N ARG A 56 3.05 -0.57 6.62
CA ARG A 56 1.66 -0.88 6.96
C ARG A 56 0.79 0.38 6.90
N PRO A 57 -0.51 0.28 6.57
CA PRO A 57 -1.46 1.39 6.62
C PRO A 57 -1.90 1.66 8.07
N ALA A 58 -1.12 2.42 8.81
CA ALA A 58 -1.38 2.71 10.21
C ALA A 58 -0.97 4.12 10.62
N ALA A 59 -1.55 4.62 11.69
CA ALA A 59 -0.99 5.77 12.40
C ALA A 59 0.41 5.43 12.92
N VAL A 60 1.29 6.41 12.94
CA VAL A 60 2.70 6.25 13.30
C VAL A 60 2.88 6.41 14.80
N LEU A 61 3.35 5.37 15.49
CA LEU A 61 3.76 5.49 16.89
C LEU A 61 5.19 6.04 16.97
N THR A 62 5.32 7.26 17.46
CA THR A 62 6.60 7.94 17.74
C THR A 62 6.90 7.98 19.22
N GLY A 63 8.05 8.54 19.60
CA GLY A 63 8.37 8.81 21.03
C GLY A 63 7.39 9.75 21.72
N ASP A 64 6.70 10.61 20.93
CA ASP A 64 5.73 11.59 21.42
C ASP A 64 4.26 11.14 21.24
N GLY A 65 4.04 9.86 21.01
CA GLY A 65 2.72 9.28 20.78
C GLY A 65 2.36 9.08 19.30
N TYR A 66 1.08 8.82 19.04
CA TYR A 66 0.60 8.57 17.68
C TYR A 66 0.53 9.85 16.86
N LYS A 67 0.98 9.76 15.62
CA LYS A 67 0.92 10.82 14.61
C LYS A 67 0.31 10.32 13.31
N SER A 68 -0.28 11.24 12.56
CA SER A 68 -0.72 10.96 11.18
C SER A 68 0.50 10.63 10.32
N PRO A 69 0.42 9.68 9.38
CA PRO A 69 1.49 9.46 8.40
C PRO A 69 1.75 10.70 7.52
N ALA A 70 0.76 11.59 7.40
CA ALA A 70 0.86 12.86 6.65
C ALA A 70 1.36 14.05 7.51
N ASP A 71 1.77 13.82 8.77
CA ASP A 71 2.32 14.87 9.63
C ASP A 71 3.60 15.46 8.98
N PRO A 72 3.78 16.80 8.96
CA PRO A 72 4.97 17.43 8.40
C PRO A 72 6.31 16.97 9.02
N LEU A 73 6.28 16.36 10.20
CA LEU A 73 7.44 15.71 10.80
C LEU A 73 8.09 14.70 9.84
N PHE A 74 7.28 14.03 9.02
CA PHE A 74 7.73 12.98 8.10
C PHE A 74 8.07 13.50 6.70
N ASP A 75 7.99 14.81 6.45
CA ASP A 75 8.29 15.39 5.15
C ASP A 75 9.69 15.04 4.61
N PRO A 76 10.75 14.93 5.44
CA PRO A 76 12.06 14.50 4.93
C PRO A 76 12.03 13.10 4.27
N PHE A 77 11.26 12.17 4.81
CA PHE A 77 11.04 10.85 4.20
C PHE A 77 10.22 10.95 2.92
N TRP A 78 9.10 11.68 2.97
CA TRP A 78 8.22 11.84 1.81
C TRP A 78 8.89 12.57 0.65
N ASN A 79 9.72 13.58 0.92
CA ASN A 79 10.53 14.24 -0.11
C ASN A 79 11.47 13.27 -0.81
N LEU A 80 12.24 12.49 -0.05
CA LEU A 80 13.18 11.52 -0.61
C LEU A 80 12.46 10.45 -1.45
N LEU A 81 11.33 9.92 -0.96
CA LEU A 81 10.52 8.96 -1.69
C LEU A 81 9.98 9.56 -2.99
N ASN A 82 9.44 10.80 -2.92
CA ASN A 82 8.91 11.53 -4.06
C ASN A 82 10.01 11.81 -5.12
N GLU A 83 11.22 12.18 -4.70
CA GLU A 83 12.36 12.41 -5.59
C GLU A 83 12.85 11.13 -6.24
N SER A 84 12.88 10.02 -5.51
CA SER A 84 13.34 8.72 -6.02
C SER A 84 12.43 8.13 -7.10
N GLY A 85 11.14 8.44 -7.03
CA GLY A 85 10.13 7.92 -7.94
C GLY A 85 9.91 6.41 -7.88
N ILE A 86 10.29 5.74 -6.80
CA ILE A 86 9.88 4.34 -6.56
C ILE A 86 8.53 4.29 -5.85
N PRO A 87 7.71 3.24 -6.04
CA PRO A 87 6.43 3.09 -5.36
C PRO A 87 6.60 2.70 -3.89
N LEU A 88 5.63 3.12 -3.09
CA LEU A 88 5.40 2.65 -1.74
C LEU A 88 4.23 1.68 -1.74
N VAL A 89 4.47 0.47 -1.32
CA VAL A 89 3.42 -0.51 -1.00
C VAL A 89 2.92 -0.24 0.41
N ILE A 90 1.60 -0.06 0.57
CA ILE A 90 0.94 -0.22 1.86
C ILE A 90 0.35 -1.62 1.91
N HIS A 91 0.86 -2.43 2.85
CA HIS A 91 0.50 -3.84 2.97
C HIS A 91 -0.28 -4.08 4.25
N ALA A 92 -1.28 -4.95 4.19
CA ALA A 92 -2.07 -5.37 5.34
C ALA A 92 -1.19 -5.73 6.55
N GLY A 93 -1.69 -5.43 7.73
CA GLY A 93 -0.98 -5.71 8.98
C GLY A 93 -1.70 -5.12 10.18
N ASP A 94 -1.08 -5.22 11.35
CA ASP A 94 -1.63 -4.58 12.55
C ASP A 94 -1.64 -3.06 12.41
N SER A 95 -2.82 -2.51 12.24
CA SER A 95 -3.06 -1.07 12.12
C SER A 95 -3.30 -0.36 13.46
N GLY A 96 -3.22 -1.11 14.56
CA GLY A 96 -3.46 -0.59 15.91
C GLY A 96 -4.93 -0.62 16.36
N TYR A 97 -5.85 -1.11 15.54
CA TYR A 97 -7.26 -1.21 15.93
C TYR A 97 -7.53 -2.18 17.08
N SER A 98 -6.67 -3.19 17.26
CA SER A 98 -6.74 -4.10 18.41
C SER A 98 -6.64 -3.36 19.75
N SER A 99 -5.85 -2.28 19.80
CA SER A 99 -5.72 -1.44 20.99
C SER A 99 -6.98 -0.67 21.38
N GLN A 100 -7.98 -0.64 20.50
CA GLN A 100 -9.28 -0.01 20.76
C GLN A 100 -10.29 -0.96 21.48
N GLY A 101 -9.89 -2.19 21.78
CA GLY A 101 -10.70 -3.15 22.53
C GLY A 101 -11.77 -3.88 21.72
N TYR A 102 -11.82 -3.71 20.39
CA TYR A 102 -12.77 -4.42 19.53
C TYR A 102 -12.28 -5.78 19.06
N ALA A 103 -10.99 -6.08 19.24
CA ALA A 103 -10.37 -7.33 18.89
C ALA A 103 -9.28 -7.68 19.89
N GLU A 104 -8.93 -8.96 20.01
CA GLU A 104 -7.80 -9.40 20.82
C GLU A 104 -6.48 -8.86 20.24
N ASP A 105 -5.54 -8.53 21.11
CA ASP A 105 -4.21 -8.08 20.72
C ASP A 105 -3.40 -9.22 20.09
N GLY A 106 -2.66 -8.85 19.05
CA GLY A 106 -1.72 -9.75 18.36
C GLY A 106 -2.39 -10.80 17.47
N PHE A 107 -1.54 -11.52 16.76
CA PHE A 107 -1.94 -12.74 16.08
C PHE A 107 -1.99 -13.86 17.11
N GLY A 108 -3.14 -14.46 17.33
CA GLY A 108 -3.26 -15.63 18.20
C GLY A 108 -2.33 -16.75 17.72
N ALA A 109 -2.04 -17.72 18.61
CA ALA A 109 -1.17 -18.86 18.30
C ALA A 109 -1.62 -19.72 17.08
N ASN A 110 -2.81 -19.45 16.56
CA ASN A 110 -3.43 -20.09 15.40
C ASN A 110 -3.48 -19.20 14.16
N PHE A 111 -2.48 -18.37 13.96
CA PHE A 111 -2.27 -17.68 12.68
C PHE A 111 -2.08 -18.74 11.58
N GLY A 112 -3.06 -18.92 10.77
CA GLY A 112 -3.03 -19.95 9.72
C GLY A 112 -4.36 -20.67 9.53
N GLY A 113 -5.47 -20.13 10.07
CA GLY A 113 -6.81 -20.63 9.80
C GLY A 113 -6.97 -22.09 10.21
N GLY A 114 -7.32 -22.36 11.40
CA GLY A 114 -7.70 -23.69 11.85
C GLY A 114 -9.12 -23.72 12.37
N ALA A 115 -9.61 -24.88 12.75
CA ALA A 115 -10.95 -25.11 13.32
C ALA A 115 -11.23 -24.28 14.61
N SER A 116 -10.23 -23.56 15.13
CA SER A 116 -10.33 -22.66 16.28
C SER A 116 -10.42 -21.17 15.91
N TYR A 117 -10.53 -20.82 14.63
CA TYR A 117 -10.72 -19.43 14.19
C TYR A 117 -12.10 -18.93 14.65
N SER A 118 -12.11 -17.98 15.56
CA SER A 118 -13.35 -17.30 15.96
C SER A 118 -13.56 -16.07 15.07
N PRO A 119 -14.78 -15.82 14.58
CA PRO A 119 -15.11 -14.60 13.88
C PRO A 119 -14.70 -13.38 14.72
N SER A 120 -13.93 -12.48 14.13
CA SER A 120 -13.44 -11.29 14.80
C SER A 120 -13.52 -10.10 13.85
N ILE A 121 -13.70 -8.91 14.39
CA ILE A 121 -13.66 -7.68 13.63
C ILE A 121 -12.30 -7.44 12.96
N LYS A 122 -11.26 -8.20 13.32
CA LYS A 122 -9.95 -8.14 12.66
C LYS A 122 -10.04 -8.37 11.16
N ALA A 123 -10.91 -9.27 10.71
CA ALA A 123 -11.11 -9.52 9.29
C ALA A 123 -11.58 -8.27 8.52
N PHE A 124 -12.31 -7.37 9.18
CA PHE A 124 -12.78 -6.11 8.58
C PHE A 124 -11.81 -4.95 8.79
N ASN A 125 -10.85 -5.08 9.71
CA ASN A 125 -9.93 -3.99 10.03
C ASN A 125 -8.89 -3.76 8.94
N ILE A 126 -8.58 -4.74 8.12
CA ILE A 126 -7.62 -4.64 7.02
C ILE A 126 -8.06 -3.56 6.05
N GLU A 127 -9.25 -3.70 5.47
CA GLU A 127 -9.80 -2.73 4.51
C GLU A 127 -10.06 -1.37 5.14
N ARG A 128 -10.55 -1.35 6.37
CA ARG A 128 -10.76 -0.13 7.12
C ARG A 128 -9.46 0.64 7.36
N ALA A 129 -8.39 -0.06 7.69
CA ALA A 129 -7.08 0.55 7.89
C ALA A 129 -6.56 1.21 6.60
N ALA A 130 -6.72 0.53 5.47
CA ALA A 130 -6.35 1.07 4.16
C ALA A 130 -7.20 2.30 3.81
N LEU A 131 -8.53 2.24 4.00
CA LEU A 131 -9.43 3.37 3.80
C LEU A 131 -9.00 4.58 4.63
N ASP A 132 -8.80 4.40 5.94
CA ASP A 132 -8.45 5.50 6.85
C ASP A 132 -7.09 6.11 6.48
N TRP A 133 -6.11 5.27 6.09
CA TRP A 133 -4.79 5.73 5.68
C TRP A 133 -4.86 6.51 4.35
N LEU A 134 -5.47 5.95 3.32
CA LEU A 134 -5.59 6.56 1.99
C LEU A 134 -6.42 7.85 2.01
N MET A 135 -7.53 7.85 2.79
CA MET A 135 -8.30 9.06 3.04
C MET A 135 -7.47 10.13 3.73
N THR A 136 -6.65 9.76 4.72
CA THR A 136 -5.76 10.69 5.42
C THR A 136 -4.76 11.31 4.45
N MET A 137 -4.12 10.52 3.59
CA MET A 137 -3.19 11.02 2.58
C MET A 137 -3.86 12.03 1.63
N SER A 138 -5.08 11.72 1.19
CA SER A 138 -5.85 12.62 0.32
C SER A 138 -6.27 13.90 1.04
N LEU A 139 -6.86 13.80 2.24
CA LEU A 139 -7.35 14.95 3.01
C LEU A 139 -6.23 15.88 3.50
N GLN A 140 -5.05 15.33 3.79
CA GLN A 140 -3.85 16.09 4.15
C GLN A 140 -3.04 16.56 2.94
N LYS A 141 -3.61 16.43 1.73
CA LYS A 141 -3.05 16.92 0.46
C LYS A 141 -1.66 16.38 0.14
N MET A 142 -1.39 15.11 0.50
CA MET A 142 -0.09 14.50 0.27
C MET A 142 0.25 14.44 -1.22
N TYR A 143 -0.74 14.18 -2.07
CA TYR A 143 -0.55 14.13 -3.53
C TYR A 143 -0.36 15.52 -4.17
N GLU A 144 -0.89 16.61 -3.56
CA GLU A 144 -0.56 17.98 -3.96
C GLU A 144 0.85 18.41 -3.49
N ARG A 145 1.28 17.91 -2.33
CA ARG A 145 2.57 18.24 -1.72
C ARG A 145 3.73 17.46 -2.36
N PHE A 146 3.47 16.24 -2.74
CA PHE A 146 4.44 15.28 -3.27
C PHE A 146 3.88 14.65 -4.56
N SER A 147 3.99 15.40 -5.65
CA SER A 147 3.31 15.11 -6.91
C SER A 147 3.85 13.90 -7.69
N ASN A 148 4.90 13.26 -7.21
CA ASN A 148 5.47 12.06 -7.81
C ASN A 148 5.33 10.82 -6.90
N LEU A 149 4.54 10.91 -5.81
CA LEU A 149 4.25 9.74 -4.99
C LEU A 149 3.45 8.69 -5.77
N ARG A 150 3.85 7.44 -5.63
CA ARG A 150 3.16 6.27 -6.19
C ARG A 150 2.87 5.29 -5.05
N ILE A 151 1.60 5.09 -4.74
CA ILE A 151 1.15 4.25 -3.63
C ILE A 151 0.44 3.01 -4.20
N VAL A 152 0.80 1.84 -3.72
CA VAL A 152 0.15 0.58 -4.10
C VAL A 152 -0.49 -0.03 -2.86
N SER A 153 -1.80 -0.18 -2.86
CA SER A 153 -2.52 -0.91 -1.80
C SER A 153 -2.48 -2.40 -2.09
N VAL A 154 -1.82 -3.16 -1.24
CA VAL A 154 -1.60 -4.60 -1.42
C VAL A 154 -2.16 -5.36 -0.23
N GLU A 155 -2.91 -6.43 -0.50
CA GLU A 155 -3.55 -7.27 0.51
C GLU A 155 -4.46 -6.50 1.48
N ASN A 156 -5.07 -5.43 0.98
CA ASN A 156 -6.02 -4.62 1.75
C ASN A 156 -7.46 -4.74 1.21
N GLY A 157 -7.69 -5.58 0.19
CA GLY A 157 -8.96 -5.65 -0.50
C GLY A 157 -9.31 -4.39 -1.29
N SER A 158 -10.51 -4.35 -1.82
CA SER A 158 -11.00 -3.23 -2.63
C SER A 158 -12.39 -2.74 -2.23
N SER A 159 -13.10 -3.42 -1.34
CA SER A 159 -14.49 -3.09 -0.95
C SER A 159 -14.64 -1.71 -0.29
N PHE A 160 -13.53 -1.10 0.16
CA PHE A 160 -13.51 0.27 0.67
C PHE A 160 -13.60 1.36 -0.41
N LEU A 161 -13.29 1.05 -1.67
CA LEU A 161 -13.23 2.04 -2.75
C LEU A 161 -14.54 2.79 -2.99
N PRO A 162 -15.71 2.14 -3.10
CA PRO A 162 -16.97 2.85 -3.30
C PRO A 162 -17.25 3.91 -2.22
N ASP A 163 -16.89 3.60 -0.96
CA ASP A 163 -17.06 4.54 0.15
C ASP A 163 -16.07 5.72 0.06
N LEU A 164 -14.83 5.47 -0.31
CA LEU A 164 -13.82 6.50 -0.56
C LEU A 164 -14.26 7.43 -1.70
N PHE A 165 -14.68 6.88 -2.83
CA PHE A 165 -15.14 7.62 -4.01
C PHE A 165 -16.36 8.49 -3.71
N ARG A 166 -17.24 8.04 -2.82
CA ARG A 166 -18.37 8.81 -2.34
C ARG A 166 -17.98 9.92 -1.38
N LYS A 167 -17.03 9.68 -0.48
CA LYS A 167 -16.66 10.59 0.61
C LYS A 167 -15.71 11.71 0.18
N LEU A 168 -14.71 11.43 -0.65
CA LEU A 168 -13.72 12.45 -1.06
C LEU A 168 -14.37 13.68 -1.72
N PRO A 169 -15.26 13.54 -2.73
CA PRO A 169 -15.96 14.69 -3.32
C PRO A 169 -16.82 15.44 -2.30
N GLN A 170 -17.44 14.73 -1.36
CA GLN A 170 -18.23 15.37 -0.31
C GLN A 170 -17.36 16.25 0.60
N GLN A 171 -16.13 15.81 0.94
CA GLN A 171 -15.21 16.62 1.74
C GLN A 171 -14.71 17.84 0.96
N LYS A 172 -14.39 17.69 -0.33
CA LYS A 172 -14.05 18.81 -1.20
C LYS A 172 -15.15 19.89 -1.18
N ASN A 173 -16.40 19.48 -1.30
CA ASN A 173 -17.52 20.40 -1.30
C ASN A 173 -17.76 21.11 0.06
N LYS A 174 -17.45 20.42 1.18
CA LYS A 174 -17.57 20.99 2.54
C LYS A 174 -16.41 21.93 2.88
N LEU A 175 -15.25 21.71 2.32
CA LEU A 175 -13.99 22.42 2.64
C LEU A 175 -13.57 23.30 1.46
N MET A 176 -14.44 24.25 1.07
CA MET A 176 -14.18 25.15 -0.06
C MET A 176 -12.85 25.89 0.10
N GLY A 177 -12.01 25.80 -0.94
CA GLY A 177 -10.69 26.45 -0.96
C GLY A 177 -9.57 25.71 -0.24
N TRP A 178 -9.86 24.55 0.39
CA TRP A 178 -8.82 23.71 0.99
C TRP A 178 -7.98 22.99 -0.07
N PHE A 179 -8.65 22.34 -1.03
CA PHE A 179 -8.00 21.63 -2.13
C PHE A 179 -7.78 22.57 -3.32
N LYS A 180 -6.58 22.54 -3.89
CA LYS A 180 -6.24 23.23 -5.14
C LYS A 180 -6.74 22.44 -6.34
N GLU A 181 -6.56 21.11 -6.28
CA GLU A 181 -6.97 20.17 -7.30
C GLU A 181 -8.09 19.26 -6.77
N ASP A 182 -8.68 18.44 -7.63
CA ASP A 182 -9.68 17.47 -7.20
C ASP A 182 -9.00 16.31 -6.44
N PRO A 183 -9.31 16.10 -5.14
CA PRO A 183 -8.64 15.07 -4.35
C PRO A 183 -8.95 13.66 -4.84
N LEU A 184 -10.09 13.42 -5.50
CA LEU A 184 -10.41 12.11 -6.07
C LEU A 184 -9.60 11.87 -7.35
N GLU A 185 -9.45 12.87 -8.21
CA GLU A 185 -8.63 12.74 -9.40
C GLU A 185 -7.15 12.55 -9.05
N LEU A 186 -6.65 13.28 -8.04
CA LEU A 186 -5.30 13.05 -7.52
C LEU A 186 -5.14 11.65 -6.93
N PHE A 187 -6.13 11.17 -6.16
CA PHE A 187 -6.11 9.80 -5.66
C PHE A 187 -5.97 8.80 -6.80
N LYS A 188 -6.77 8.89 -7.85
CA LYS A 188 -6.71 8.02 -9.02
C LYS A 188 -5.36 8.07 -9.76
N GLN A 189 -4.70 9.24 -9.77
CA GLN A 189 -3.40 9.40 -10.41
C GLN A 189 -2.25 8.75 -9.62
N HIS A 190 -2.36 8.72 -8.30
CA HIS A 190 -1.27 8.36 -7.40
C HIS A 190 -1.40 6.97 -6.77
N VAL A 191 -2.56 6.32 -6.89
CA VAL A 191 -2.85 5.07 -6.18
C VAL A 191 -3.14 3.94 -7.15
N TRP A 192 -2.56 2.78 -6.89
CA TRP A 192 -2.84 1.50 -7.53
C TRP A 192 -3.44 0.54 -6.51
N ILE A 193 -4.32 -0.32 -6.96
CA ILE A 193 -5.03 -1.28 -6.12
C ILE A 193 -4.67 -2.70 -6.55
N ASN A 194 -4.21 -3.50 -5.60
CA ASN A 194 -4.22 -4.94 -5.71
C ASN A 194 -5.46 -5.45 -4.95
N PRO A 195 -6.54 -5.83 -5.65
CA PRO A 195 -7.70 -6.41 -5.00
C PRO A 195 -7.37 -7.79 -4.43
N PHE A 196 -8.16 -8.28 -3.49
CA PHE A 196 -8.16 -9.72 -3.19
C PHE A 196 -8.58 -10.51 -4.43
N TRP A 197 -8.18 -11.77 -4.52
CA TRP A 197 -8.56 -12.60 -5.66
C TRP A 197 -10.07 -12.92 -5.67
N GLU A 198 -10.77 -12.76 -4.55
CA GLU A 198 -12.22 -12.87 -4.40
C GLU A 198 -12.99 -11.59 -4.73
N ASP A 199 -12.30 -10.44 -4.81
CA ASP A 199 -12.93 -9.17 -5.16
C ASP A 199 -13.31 -9.13 -6.64
N ASP A 200 -14.29 -8.29 -6.98
CA ASP A 200 -14.67 -8.08 -8.38
C ASP A 200 -13.68 -7.10 -9.08
N PRO A 201 -12.79 -7.58 -9.97
CA PRO A 201 -11.83 -6.73 -10.64
C PRO A 201 -12.49 -5.73 -11.60
N TYR A 202 -13.71 -5.99 -12.06
CA TYR A 202 -14.45 -5.07 -12.94
C TYR A 202 -14.93 -3.86 -12.18
N GLU A 203 -15.46 -4.03 -10.95
CA GLU A 203 -15.84 -2.91 -10.08
C GLU A 203 -14.63 -2.02 -9.79
N VAL A 204 -13.48 -2.62 -9.50
CA VAL A 204 -12.24 -1.86 -9.24
C VAL A 204 -11.81 -1.08 -10.48
N ALA A 205 -11.84 -1.71 -11.65
CA ALA A 205 -11.44 -1.05 -12.90
C ALA A 205 -12.45 0.03 -13.34
N ASP A 206 -13.73 -0.13 -13.07
CA ASP A 206 -14.75 0.91 -13.34
C ASP A 206 -14.50 2.17 -12.48
N LEU A 207 -14.03 2.01 -11.26
CA LEU A 207 -13.72 3.12 -10.37
C LEU A 207 -12.36 3.75 -10.68
N MET A 208 -11.32 2.93 -10.84
CA MET A 208 -9.93 3.35 -10.90
C MET A 208 -9.35 3.45 -12.31
N GLY A 209 -9.89 2.69 -13.27
CA GLY A 209 -9.25 2.39 -14.55
C GLY A 209 -8.40 1.12 -14.48
N ALA A 210 -8.36 0.34 -15.55
CA ALA A 210 -7.59 -0.91 -15.62
C ALA A 210 -6.08 -0.67 -15.43
N GLU A 211 -5.58 0.52 -15.77
CA GLU A 211 -4.18 0.93 -15.58
C GLU A 211 -3.81 1.16 -14.11
N ARG A 212 -4.78 1.12 -13.19
CA ARG A 212 -4.58 1.28 -11.74
C ARG A 212 -4.82 0.00 -10.96
N VAL A 213 -5.09 -1.10 -11.64
CA VAL A 213 -5.27 -2.42 -11.03
C VAL A 213 -4.01 -3.24 -11.22
N VAL A 214 -3.49 -3.85 -10.17
CA VAL A 214 -2.34 -4.76 -10.22
C VAL A 214 -2.72 -6.12 -9.68
N PHE A 215 -2.36 -7.16 -10.39
CA PHE A 215 -2.53 -8.53 -9.93
C PHE A 215 -1.54 -8.86 -8.81
N GLY A 216 -2.02 -9.56 -7.78
CA GLY A 216 -1.21 -10.19 -6.75
C GLY A 216 -1.86 -11.47 -6.30
N SER A 217 -1.09 -12.54 -6.18
CA SER A 217 -1.58 -13.88 -5.84
C SER A 217 -1.55 -14.20 -4.36
N ASP A 218 -0.83 -13.41 -3.58
CA ASP A 218 -0.51 -13.68 -2.18
C ASP A 218 0.14 -15.08 -1.97
N TRP A 219 0.70 -15.65 -3.02
CA TRP A 219 1.38 -16.93 -2.93
C TRP A 219 2.75 -16.78 -2.22
N PRO A 220 3.14 -17.65 -1.28
CA PRO A 220 2.52 -18.93 -0.89
C PRO A 220 1.68 -18.85 0.40
N HIS A 221 1.07 -17.72 0.69
CA HIS A 221 0.22 -17.56 1.87
C HIS A 221 -0.98 -18.53 1.80
N ILE A 222 -1.49 -18.93 2.98
CA ILE A 222 -2.55 -19.96 3.05
C ILE A 222 -3.88 -19.49 2.44
N GLU A 223 -4.15 -18.17 2.49
CA GLU A 223 -5.31 -17.55 1.86
C GLU A 223 -5.07 -17.21 0.38
N GLY A 224 -3.81 -17.29 -0.07
CA GLY A 224 -3.43 -16.93 -1.43
C GLY A 224 -3.96 -17.89 -2.49
N MET A 225 -3.88 -17.47 -3.75
CA MET A 225 -4.31 -18.31 -4.88
C MET A 225 -3.44 -19.58 -5.00
N PRO A 226 -4.04 -20.78 -4.95
CA PRO A 226 -3.28 -22.01 -5.11
C PRO A 226 -2.70 -22.18 -6.53
N ALA A 227 -3.32 -21.56 -7.53
CA ALA A 227 -2.88 -21.54 -8.93
C ALA A 227 -2.92 -20.09 -9.48
N PRO A 228 -1.88 -19.27 -9.23
CA PRO A 228 -1.90 -17.84 -9.57
C PRO A 228 -2.20 -17.53 -11.03
N LEU A 229 -1.80 -18.40 -11.97
CA LEU A 229 -2.05 -18.19 -13.40
C LEU A 229 -3.54 -18.33 -13.78
N ASP A 230 -4.35 -18.96 -12.94
CA ASP A 230 -5.78 -19.11 -13.20
C ASP A 230 -6.55 -17.80 -13.04
N TYR A 231 -5.93 -16.76 -12.42
CA TYR A 231 -6.56 -15.44 -12.29
C TYR A 231 -6.94 -14.82 -13.65
N VAL A 232 -6.30 -15.23 -14.73
CA VAL A 232 -6.70 -14.82 -16.08
C VAL A 232 -8.17 -15.15 -16.39
N MET A 233 -8.73 -16.16 -15.73
CA MET A 233 -10.13 -16.55 -15.92
C MET A 233 -11.11 -15.55 -15.30
N GLU A 234 -10.69 -14.84 -14.25
CA GLU A 234 -11.46 -13.77 -13.63
C GLU A 234 -11.50 -12.50 -14.51
N LEU A 235 -10.55 -12.36 -15.43
CA LEU A 235 -10.40 -11.19 -16.31
C LEU A 235 -10.99 -11.38 -17.71
N LYS A 236 -11.70 -12.48 -17.97
CA LYS A 236 -12.14 -12.88 -19.33
C LYS A 236 -13.01 -11.86 -20.08
N GLU A 237 -13.72 -10.97 -19.37
CA GLU A 237 -14.58 -9.94 -19.96
C GLU A 237 -13.83 -8.63 -20.24
N PHE A 238 -12.59 -8.47 -19.71
CA PHE A 238 -11.73 -7.38 -20.12
C PHE A 238 -11.20 -7.55 -21.55
N SER A 239 -10.86 -6.44 -22.19
CA SER A 239 -10.09 -6.48 -23.43
C SER A 239 -8.72 -7.17 -23.19
N VAL A 240 -8.14 -7.75 -24.22
CA VAL A 240 -6.79 -8.37 -24.14
C VAL A 240 -5.75 -7.35 -23.66
N GLU A 241 -5.91 -6.07 -24.04
CA GLU A 241 -5.04 -4.99 -23.61
C GLU A 241 -5.16 -4.75 -22.10
N ASP A 242 -6.37 -4.68 -21.55
CA ASP A 242 -6.59 -4.44 -20.13
C ASP A 242 -6.20 -5.65 -19.29
N GLN A 243 -6.45 -6.88 -19.75
CA GLN A 243 -5.91 -8.09 -19.11
C GLN A 243 -4.39 -8.00 -18.98
N LYS A 244 -3.70 -7.60 -20.04
CA LYS A 244 -2.23 -7.46 -20.03
C LYS A 244 -1.77 -6.37 -19.08
N LYS A 245 -2.47 -5.22 -19.02
CA LYS A 245 -2.18 -4.16 -18.05
C LYS A 245 -2.26 -4.69 -16.63
N ILE A 246 -3.37 -5.31 -16.25
CA ILE A 246 -3.65 -5.81 -14.91
C ILE A 246 -2.63 -6.89 -14.51
N LEU A 247 -2.36 -7.85 -15.39
CA LEU A 247 -1.50 -9.00 -15.11
C LEU A 247 0.00 -8.69 -15.15
N LEU A 248 0.43 -7.65 -15.87
CA LEU A 248 1.84 -7.44 -16.15
C LEU A 248 2.25 -5.97 -16.23
N ASP A 249 1.69 -5.20 -17.18
CA ASP A 249 2.28 -3.93 -17.61
C ASP A 249 2.29 -2.90 -16.47
N ASN A 250 1.23 -2.84 -15.66
CA ASN A 250 1.14 -1.92 -14.53
C ASN A 250 2.22 -2.22 -13.47
N ALA A 251 2.47 -3.49 -13.15
CA ALA A 251 3.52 -3.87 -12.22
C ALA A 251 4.92 -3.59 -12.79
N VAL A 252 5.12 -3.81 -14.08
CA VAL A 252 6.39 -3.48 -14.77
C VAL A 252 6.65 -1.99 -14.71
N GLU A 253 5.65 -1.15 -15.01
CA GLU A 253 5.77 0.31 -14.96
C GLU A 253 6.05 0.79 -13.52
N LEU A 254 5.34 0.26 -12.55
CA LEU A 254 5.53 0.61 -11.13
C LEU A 254 6.96 0.33 -10.65
N ASN A 255 7.56 -0.76 -11.07
CA ASN A 255 8.92 -1.15 -10.69
C ASN A 255 10.02 -0.43 -11.48
N GLN A 256 9.68 0.48 -12.38
CA GLN A 256 10.61 1.40 -13.02
C GLN A 256 10.63 2.73 -12.26
N PRO A 257 11.77 3.13 -11.65
CA PRO A 257 11.87 4.41 -10.97
C PRO A 257 11.59 5.56 -11.94
N GLN A 258 10.81 6.54 -11.46
CA GLN A 258 10.49 7.76 -12.22
C GLN A 258 10.97 8.98 -11.44
N PRO A 259 12.30 9.19 -11.27
CA PRO A 259 12.83 10.26 -10.45
C PRO A 259 12.47 11.64 -11.02
N ILE A 260 12.21 12.60 -10.14
CA ILE A 260 12.07 13.99 -10.52
C ILE A 260 13.43 14.47 -11.03
N ARG A 261 13.44 15.06 -12.21
CA ARG A 261 14.64 15.64 -12.86
C ARG A 261 14.88 17.06 -12.42
#